data_f6e9f954c8eb9872c70eb791ee1e9978
#
_entry.id   f6e9f954c8eb9872c70eb791ee1e9978
#
_cell.length_a   1.000
_cell.length_b   1.000
_cell.length_c   1.000
_cell.angle_alpha   90.00
_cell.angle_beta   90.00
_cell.angle_gamma   90.00
#
_symmetry.space_group_name_H-M   'P 1'
#
loop_
_entity.id
_entity.type
_entity.pdbx_description
1 polymer ?
#
loop_
_entity_poly.entity_id
_entity_poly.type
_entity_poly.pdbx_seq_one_letter_code
_entity_poly.pdbx_strand_id
1 'polypeptide(L)'
;MYNEDQKTELKVELTKDIKKEIVAFANTNDGTIYIGIDDDGKIVGLTNAEKDLEALSGMIREGIKSDLTLYTKIYIEKINNKDIIIVKVSEAPNKPYYLSDKGLKSSGVYLRHGNVSVQASEEVIKKC
;
A
#
# COMPACT_ATOMS: atom_id res chain seq x y z
N MET A 1 8.55 5.03 17.56
CA MET A 1 9.45 4.46 16.54
C MET A 1 8.67 3.68 15.51
N TYR A 2 9.08 3.78 14.26
CA TYR A 2 8.37 3.14 13.15
C TYR A 2 8.93 1.74 12.91
N ASN A 3 8.06 0.74 12.95
CA ASN A 3 8.42 -0.65 12.69
C ASN A 3 7.37 -1.29 11.80
N GLU A 4 7.79 -2.19 10.93
CA GLU A 4 6.84 -2.99 10.16
C GLU A 4 6.17 -4.01 11.05
N ASP A 5 4.86 -4.18 10.89
CA ASP A 5 4.09 -5.22 11.56
C ASP A 5 2.88 -5.56 10.68
N GLN A 6 1.90 -6.30 11.22
CA GLN A 6 0.76 -6.72 10.40
C GLN A 6 -0.09 -5.56 9.88
N LYS A 7 0.03 -4.37 10.47
CA LYS A 7 -0.73 -3.17 10.09
C LYS A 7 0.14 -2.02 9.62
N THR A 8 1.44 -2.22 9.51
CA THR A 8 2.37 -1.14 9.16
C THR A 8 3.40 -1.60 8.15
N GLU A 9 3.59 -0.83 7.11
CA GLU A 9 4.60 -1.08 6.09
C GLU A 9 5.46 0.18 5.94
N LEU A 10 6.77 0.01 5.84
CA LEU A 10 7.72 1.11 5.65
C LEU A 10 8.35 1.01 4.27
N LYS A 11 8.39 2.13 3.56
CA LYS A 11 9.02 2.24 2.24
C LYS A 11 9.92 3.46 2.23
N VAL A 12 11.15 3.30 1.78
CA VAL A 12 12.10 4.43 1.74
C VAL A 12 11.73 5.39 0.61
N GLU A 13 11.14 4.90 -0.46
CA GLU A 13 10.73 5.71 -1.59
C GLU A 13 9.49 5.12 -2.27
N LEU A 14 8.87 5.90 -3.15
CA LEU A 14 7.71 5.44 -3.91
C LEU A 14 8.18 4.58 -5.09
N THR A 15 7.70 3.33 -5.15
CA THR A 15 7.92 2.43 -6.27
C THR A 15 6.60 1.76 -6.64
N LYS A 16 6.59 1.01 -7.75
CA LYS A 16 5.40 0.26 -8.17
C LYS A 16 4.93 -0.75 -7.13
N ASP A 17 5.83 -1.22 -6.28
CA ASP A 17 5.50 -2.21 -5.26
C ASP A 17 4.52 -1.70 -4.22
N ILE A 18 4.34 -0.37 -4.13
CA ILE A 18 3.37 0.20 -3.22
C ILE A 18 1.96 -0.35 -3.48
N LYS A 19 1.63 -0.64 -4.74
CA LYS A 19 0.31 -1.16 -5.09
C LYS A 19 0.05 -2.53 -4.47
N LYS A 20 1.08 -3.37 -4.36
CA LYS A 20 0.96 -4.70 -3.73
C LYS A 20 0.59 -4.56 -2.26
N GLU A 21 1.22 -3.62 -1.56
CA GLU A 21 0.95 -3.39 -0.15
C GLU A 21 -0.48 -2.86 0.05
N ILE A 22 -0.90 -1.93 -0.80
CA ILE A 22 -2.25 -1.35 -0.72
C ILE A 22 -3.30 -2.43 -0.94
N VAL A 23 -3.13 -3.25 -1.98
CA VAL A 23 -4.03 -4.36 -2.28
C VAL A 23 -4.08 -5.34 -1.12
N ALA A 24 -2.92 -5.67 -0.55
CA ALA A 24 -2.84 -6.63 0.56
C ALA A 24 -3.64 -6.15 1.77
N PHE A 25 -3.50 -4.88 2.15
CA PHE A 25 -4.26 -4.33 3.27
C PHE A 25 -5.76 -4.31 2.96
N ALA A 26 -6.14 -3.83 1.76
CA ALA A 26 -7.56 -3.77 1.39
C ALA A 26 -8.23 -5.15 1.43
N ASN A 27 -7.49 -6.20 1.10
CA ASN A 27 -7.99 -7.57 1.11
C ASN A 27 -7.96 -8.24 2.49
N THR A 28 -7.22 -7.70 3.45
CA THR A 28 -6.98 -8.39 4.71
C THR A 28 -7.42 -7.60 5.93
N ASN A 29 -6.83 -6.43 6.15
CA ASN A 29 -7.11 -5.62 7.32
C ASN A 29 -6.61 -4.19 7.12
N ASP A 30 -7.15 -3.26 7.87
CA ASP A 30 -6.70 -1.87 7.84
C ASP A 30 -5.19 -1.80 8.05
N GLY A 31 -4.53 -0.90 7.34
CA GLY A 31 -3.10 -0.73 7.48
C GLY A 31 -2.64 0.67 7.10
N THR A 32 -1.40 0.97 7.46
CA THR A 32 -0.76 2.26 7.17
C THR A 32 0.58 2.01 6.52
N ILE A 33 0.86 2.74 5.44
CA ILE A 33 2.14 2.68 4.76
C ILE A 33 2.80 4.04 4.90
N TYR A 34 4.06 4.04 5.34
CA TYR A 34 4.86 5.27 5.46
C TYR A 34 5.90 5.26 4.35
N ILE A 35 5.88 6.28 3.47
CA ILE A 35 6.84 6.41 2.38
C ILE A 35 7.81 7.54 2.73
N GLY A 36 9.09 7.21 2.77
CA GLY A 36 10.15 8.13 3.22
C GLY A 36 10.78 7.70 4.53
N ILE A 37 10.50 6.46 4.98
CA ILE A 37 11.06 5.89 6.21
C ILE A 37 11.72 4.57 5.81
N ASP A 38 12.95 4.34 6.28
CA ASP A 38 13.69 3.14 5.92
C ASP A 38 13.33 1.94 6.82
N ASP A 39 13.90 0.79 6.54
CA ASP A 39 13.60 -0.46 7.24
C ASP A 39 13.97 -0.42 8.72
N ASP A 40 14.87 0.47 9.10
CA ASP A 40 15.28 0.65 10.50
C ASP A 40 14.38 1.64 11.24
N GLY A 41 13.37 2.17 10.56
CA GLY A 41 12.45 3.15 11.14
C GLY A 41 12.98 4.57 11.12
N LYS A 42 14.08 4.82 10.40
CA LYS A 42 14.66 6.14 10.31
C LYS A 42 13.93 6.97 9.25
N ILE A 43 13.62 8.22 9.60
CA ILE A 43 12.96 9.14 8.68
C ILE A 43 14.00 9.68 7.70
N VAL A 44 13.91 9.24 6.45
CA VAL A 44 14.81 9.64 5.38
C VAL A 44 14.25 10.85 4.63
N GLY A 45 12.94 10.87 4.46
CA GLY A 45 12.25 11.93 3.73
C GLY A 45 12.23 11.71 2.22
N LEU A 46 11.37 12.45 1.54
CA LEU A 46 11.19 12.39 0.10
C LEU A 46 11.71 13.69 -0.52
N THR A 47 12.36 13.57 -1.67
CA THR A 47 12.92 14.73 -2.38
C THR A 47 11.82 15.62 -2.94
N ASN A 48 10.78 15.04 -3.49
CA ASN A 48 9.65 15.79 -4.05
C ASN A 48 8.33 15.09 -3.69
N ALA A 49 7.89 15.28 -2.46
CA ALA A 49 6.70 14.61 -1.94
C ALA A 49 5.42 14.97 -2.70
N GLU A 50 5.31 16.22 -3.18
CA GLU A 50 4.12 16.63 -3.94
C GLU A 50 4.00 15.85 -5.23
N LYS A 51 5.09 15.68 -5.96
CA LYS A 51 5.11 14.91 -7.20
C LYS A 51 4.81 13.45 -6.92
N ASP A 52 5.39 12.89 -5.86
CA ASP A 52 5.16 11.52 -5.47
C ASP A 52 3.70 11.29 -5.06
N LEU A 53 3.10 12.25 -4.36
CA LEU A 53 1.71 12.15 -3.95
C LEU A 53 0.78 12.08 -5.17
N GLU A 54 1.05 12.91 -6.17
CA GLU A 54 0.28 12.91 -7.40
C GLU A 54 0.42 11.59 -8.16
N ALA A 55 1.64 11.08 -8.26
CA ALA A 55 1.91 9.79 -8.90
C ALA A 55 1.18 8.66 -8.16
N LEU A 56 1.23 8.67 -6.83
CA LEU A 56 0.57 7.66 -6.00
C LEU A 56 -0.94 7.67 -6.21
N SER A 57 -1.54 8.85 -6.27
CA SER A 57 -2.98 8.96 -6.54
C SER A 57 -3.35 8.29 -7.87
N GLY A 58 -2.56 8.52 -8.90
CA GLY A 58 -2.76 7.88 -10.20
C GLY A 58 -2.61 6.36 -10.13
N MET A 59 -1.59 5.88 -9.42
CA MET A 59 -1.36 4.44 -9.23
C MET A 59 -2.57 3.76 -8.58
N ILE A 60 -3.16 4.38 -7.59
CA ILE A 60 -4.32 3.82 -6.88
C ILE A 60 -5.54 3.78 -7.81
N ARG A 61 -5.82 4.89 -8.49
CA ARG A 61 -7.01 4.99 -9.34
C ARG A 61 -6.93 4.12 -10.58
N GLU A 62 -5.76 3.99 -11.16
CA GLU A 62 -5.60 3.30 -12.45
C GLU A 62 -4.98 1.91 -12.33
N GLY A 63 -4.23 1.67 -11.28
CA GLY A 63 -3.46 0.44 -11.13
C GLY A 63 -4.11 -0.64 -10.29
N ILE A 64 -5.26 -0.39 -9.69
CA ILE A 64 -5.93 -1.34 -8.79
C ILE A 64 -7.40 -1.48 -9.17
N LYS A 65 -7.89 -2.72 -9.20
CA LYS A 65 -9.31 -3.08 -9.37
C LYS A 65 -9.79 -3.79 -8.11
N SER A 66 -10.96 -3.58 -7.60
CA SER A 66 -11.85 -2.49 -7.96
C SER A 66 -11.32 -1.19 -7.37
N ASP A 67 -12.06 -0.11 -7.56
CA ASP A 67 -11.63 1.22 -7.14
C ASP A 67 -11.48 1.33 -5.62
N LEU A 68 -10.30 1.72 -5.16
CA LEU A 68 -10.00 1.91 -3.73
C LEU A 68 -9.95 3.39 -3.32
N THR A 69 -10.40 4.31 -4.17
CA THR A 69 -10.32 5.74 -3.86
C THR A 69 -10.96 6.08 -2.52
N LEU A 70 -12.12 5.50 -2.21
CA LEU A 70 -12.81 5.79 -0.96
C LEU A 70 -12.25 5.04 0.25
N TYR A 71 -11.37 4.07 0.01
CA TYR A 71 -10.80 3.23 1.07
C TYR A 71 -9.33 3.53 1.33
N THR A 72 -8.81 4.58 0.70
CA THR A 72 -7.43 5.02 0.91
C THR A 72 -7.41 6.52 1.20
N LYS A 73 -6.55 6.91 2.15
CA LYS A 73 -6.26 8.33 2.42
C LYS A 73 -4.77 8.50 2.24
N ILE A 74 -4.39 9.46 1.41
CA ILE A 74 -2.98 9.72 1.15
C ILE A 74 -2.70 11.20 1.42
N TYR A 75 -1.61 11.47 2.14
CA TYR A 75 -1.26 12.85 2.47
C TYR A 75 0.21 12.96 2.85
N ILE A 76 0.72 14.18 2.76
CA ILE A 76 2.09 14.51 3.14
C ILE A 76 2.10 14.95 4.60
N GLU A 77 3.07 14.47 5.36
CA GLU A 77 3.30 14.92 6.73
C GLU A 77 4.78 15.26 6.87
N LYS A 78 5.05 16.35 7.59
CA LYS A 78 6.42 16.76 7.86
C LYS A 78 6.83 16.27 9.24
N ILE A 79 7.87 15.44 9.30
CA ILE A 79 8.39 14.88 10.55
C ILE A 79 9.90 15.15 10.56
N ASN A 80 10.39 15.73 11.66
CA ASN A 80 11.80 16.09 11.78
C ASN A 80 12.28 16.92 10.57
N ASN A 81 11.42 17.82 10.13
CA ASN A 81 11.70 18.73 9.02
C ASN A 81 11.88 18.02 7.67
N LYS A 82 11.37 16.80 7.54
CA LYS A 82 11.40 16.01 6.31
C LYS A 82 9.99 15.61 5.91
N ASP A 83 9.74 15.61 4.61
CA ASP A 83 8.43 15.24 4.08
C ASP A 83 8.34 13.74 3.88
N ILE A 84 7.29 13.15 4.40
CA ILE A 84 6.94 11.75 4.12
C ILE A 84 5.50 11.70 3.61
N ILE A 85 5.14 10.59 2.97
CA ILE A 85 3.75 10.36 2.58
C ILE A 85 3.20 9.26 3.48
N ILE A 86 1.99 9.49 3.97
CA ILE A 86 1.25 8.49 4.74
C ILE A 86 0.11 7.99 3.89
N VAL A 87 -0.01 6.67 3.78
CA VAL A 87 -1.10 6.01 3.06
C VAL A 87 -1.87 5.19 4.08
N LYS A 88 -3.13 5.58 4.34
CA LYS A 88 -4.02 4.81 5.21
C LYS A 88 -4.97 4.03 4.35
N VAL A 89 -4.94 2.71 4.49
CA VAL A 89 -5.79 1.80 3.72
C VAL A 89 -6.78 1.15 4.67
N SER A 90 -8.06 1.20 4.32
CA SER A 90 -9.10 0.50 5.05
C SER A 90 -9.38 -0.83 4.36
N GLU A 91 -9.62 -1.87 5.15
CA GLU A 91 -10.12 -3.12 4.61
C GLU A 91 -11.41 -2.82 3.85
N ALA A 92 -11.53 -3.31 2.63
CA ALA A 92 -12.62 -2.91 1.74
C ALA A 92 -13.53 -4.10 1.41
N PRO A 93 -14.82 -3.84 1.07
CA PRO A 93 -15.83 -4.90 1.01
C PRO A 93 -15.85 -5.76 -0.24
N ASN A 94 -15.33 -5.27 -1.38
CA ASN A 94 -15.46 -5.97 -2.66
C ASN A 94 -14.23 -6.81 -3.00
N LYS A 95 -13.82 -7.66 -2.08
CA LYS A 95 -12.66 -8.54 -2.24
C LYS A 95 -12.92 -9.60 -3.31
N PRO A 96 -11.89 -10.05 -4.02
CA PRO A 96 -10.50 -9.60 -3.88
C PRO A 96 -10.20 -8.39 -4.76
N TYR A 97 -9.40 -7.48 -4.22
CA TYR A 97 -8.81 -6.38 -4.99
C TYR A 97 -7.55 -6.91 -5.65
N TYR A 98 -7.21 -6.38 -6.82
CA TYR A 98 -6.07 -6.91 -7.56
C TYR A 98 -5.39 -5.83 -8.41
N LEU A 99 -4.16 -6.11 -8.82
CA LEU A 99 -3.41 -5.23 -9.71
C LEU A 99 -4.00 -5.30 -11.11
N SER A 100 -4.34 -4.13 -11.67
CA SER A 100 -5.00 -4.04 -12.99
C SER A 100 -4.20 -4.70 -14.09
N ASP A 101 -2.86 -4.55 -14.06
CA ASP A 101 -1.99 -5.07 -15.11
C ASP A 101 -1.72 -6.56 -14.99
N LYS A 102 -2.03 -7.17 -13.84
CA LYS A 102 -1.82 -8.61 -13.62
C LYS A 102 -3.11 -9.41 -13.70
N GLY A 103 -4.22 -8.81 -13.29
CA GLY A 103 -5.51 -9.46 -13.35
C GLY A 103 -5.87 -10.23 -12.08
N LEU A 104 -7.05 -10.86 -12.12
CA LEU A 104 -7.62 -11.58 -10.98
C LEU A 104 -7.04 -13.00 -10.92
N LYS A 105 -5.79 -13.09 -10.50
CA LYS A 105 -5.06 -14.35 -10.38
C LYS A 105 -3.93 -14.15 -9.37
N SER A 106 -3.21 -15.22 -9.01
CA SER A 106 -2.16 -15.17 -7.99
C SER A 106 -1.18 -14.03 -8.17
N SER A 107 -0.78 -13.73 -9.41
CA SER A 107 0.20 -12.66 -9.66
C SER A 107 -0.38 -11.27 -9.43
N GLY A 108 -1.69 -11.13 -9.29
CA GLY A 108 -2.35 -9.84 -9.11
C GLY A 108 -3.03 -9.64 -7.77
N VAL A 109 -3.23 -10.70 -6.99
CA VAL A 109 -3.93 -10.63 -5.70
C VAL A 109 -2.95 -10.82 -4.56
N TYR A 110 -2.90 -9.85 -3.66
CA TYR A 110 -2.01 -9.89 -2.49
C TYR A 110 -2.83 -9.83 -1.22
N LEU A 111 -2.32 -10.52 -0.20
CA LEU A 111 -2.89 -10.54 1.15
C LEU A 111 -1.79 -10.18 2.15
N ARG A 112 -2.19 -9.68 3.30
CA ARG A 112 -1.26 -9.43 4.38
C ARG A 112 -1.20 -10.68 5.27
N HIS A 113 0.00 -11.22 5.44
CA HIS A 113 0.22 -12.39 6.27
C HIS A 113 1.37 -12.09 7.22
N GLY A 114 1.05 -11.89 8.49
CA GLY A 114 2.02 -11.36 9.44
C GLY A 114 2.41 -9.95 9.05
N ASN A 115 3.70 -9.69 8.94
CA ASN A 115 4.20 -8.36 8.57
C ASN A 115 4.63 -8.24 7.10
N VAL A 116 4.16 -9.16 6.25
CA VAL A 116 4.51 -9.15 4.82
C VAL A 116 3.27 -9.27 3.94
N SER A 117 3.39 -8.74 2.73
CA SER A 117 2.38 -8.90 1.69
C SER A 117 2.78 -10.07 0.80
N VAL A 118 1.88 -11.02 0.62
CA VAL A 118 2.13 -12.25 -0.14
C VAL A 118 1.09 -12.46 -1.22
N GLN A 119 1.47 -13.14 -2.29
CA GLN A 119 0.51 -13.50 -3.34
C GLN A 119 -0.49 -14.51 -2.80
N ALA A 120 -1.77 -14.31 -3.13
CA ALA A 120 -2.80 -15.26 -2.80
C ALA A 120 -2.73 -16.45 -3.75
N SER A 121 -2.98 -17.66 -3.22
CA SER A 121 -3.12 -18.84 -4.06
C SER A 121 -4.45 -18.79 -4.80
N GLU A 122 -4.59 -19.59 -5.85
CA GLU A 122 -5.87 -19.70 -6.56
C GLU A 122 -6.98 -20.17 -5.65
N GLU A 123 -6.66 -21.06 -4.72
CA GLU A 123 -7.63 -21.54 -3.74
C GLU A 123 -8.14 -20.41 -2.83
N VAL A 124 -7.23 -19.58 -2.36
CA VAL A 124 -7.59 -18.45 -1.49
C VAL A 124 -8.41 -17.42 -2.26
N ILE A 125 -8.04 -17.14 -3.53
CA ILE A 125 -8.78 -16.20 -4.35
C ILE A 125 -10.25 -16.60 -4.48
N LYS A 126 -10.51 -17.90 -4.64
CA LYS A 126 -11.89 -18.41 -4.76
C LYS A 126 -12.72 -18.21 -3.49
N LYS A 127 -12.06 -18.03 -2.35
CA LYS A 127 -12.74 -17.85 -1.06
C LYS A 127 -12.89 -16.38 -0.65
N CYS A 128 -12.34 -15.48 -1.42
CA CYS A 128 -12.46 -14.03 -1.11
C CYS A 128 -13.88 -13.47 -1.35
#